data_9fdc0ec56240778ee192b167e720f024
#
_entry.id   9fdc0ec56240778ee192b167e720f024
#
_cell.length_a   1.000
_cell.length_b   1.000
_cell.length_c   1.000
_cell.angle_alpha   90.00
_cell.angle_beta   90.00
_cell.angle_gamma   90.00
#
_symmetry.space_group_name_H-M   'P 1'
#
loop_
_entity.id
_entity.type
_entity.pdbx_description
1 polymer ?
#
loop_
_entity_poly.entity_id
_entity_poly.type
_entity_poly.pdbx_seq_one_letter_code
_entity_poly.pdbx_strand_id
1 'polypeptide(L)'
;MIRLSALGDVALTTGVLEYWHRTRGWTFTVITREAFAPVLERHPPVRSIVGLAKEDLRFPRQLGVFRELAEAHAGQGVLDLHGTLRTRLLSLLWKGPVKRYRKLGLERRLFLRSKGRLFRNELRLWNVPQRYALAVEATPPPRAALLPHIWLSDEEIRQGQRLLEQLPDKAGTPPIALH
;
A
#
# COMPACT_ATOMS: atom_id res chain seq x y z
N MET A 1 4.38 8.58 1.79
CA MET A 1 3.15 7.79 1.51
C MET A 1 2.74 7.02 2.76
N ILE A 2 1.43 6.86 2.99
CA ILE A 2 0.92 6.16 4.19
C ILE A 2 0.06 4.97 3.78
N ARG A 3 0.42 3.75 4.23
CA ARG A 3 -0.40 2.54 4.12
C ARG A 3 -0.15 1.60 5.31
N LEU A 4 -1.07 1.57 6.28
CA LEU A 4 -0.88 0.87 7.56
C LEU A 4 -1.40 -0.58 7.58
N SER A 5 -2.22 -0.99 6.62
CA SER A 5 -2.80 -2.35 6.51
C SER A 5 -3.59 -2.53 5.20
N ALA A 6 -3.91 -3.75 4.76
CA ALA A 6 -3.34 -5.01 5.16
C ALA A 6 -2.07 -5.31 4.32
N LEU A 7 -1.40 -6.46 4.56
CA LEU A 7 -0.19 -6.86 3.83
C LEU A 7 -0.38 -6.81 2.31
N GLY A 8 -1.43 -7.44 1.79
CA GLY A 8 -1.74 -7.44 0.37
C GLY A 8 -1.98 -6.02 -0.20
N ASP A 9 -2.62 -5.16 0.57
CA ASP A 9 -2.81 -3.77 0.18
C ASP A 9 -1.49 -2.96 0.15
N VAL A 10 -0.54 -3.27 1.06
CA VAL A 10 0.82 -2.69 1.04
C VAL A 10 1.55 -3.17 -0.21
N ALA A 11 1.51 -4.47 -0.50
CA ALA A 11 2.09 -5.03 -1.73
C ALA A 11 1.51 -4.38 -2.99
N LEU A 12 0.19 -4.15 -3.04
CA LEU A 12 -0.46 -3.49 -4.17
C LEU A 12 -0.03 -2.03 -4.36
N THR A 13 0.54 -1.36 -3.35
CA THR A 13 1.08 0.00 -3.52
C THR A 13 2.37 0.02 -4.31
N THR A 14 3.15 -1.06 -4.33
CA THR A 14 4.48 -1.10 -4.98
C THR A 14 4.41 -0.74 -6.46
N GLY A 15 3.44 -1.28 -7.20
CA GLY A 15 3.26 -0.94 -8.61
C GLY A 15 2.89 0.53 -8.85
N VAL A 16 2.16 1.15 -7.92
CA VAL A 16 1.79 2.57 -8.03
C VAL A 16 2.98 3.47 -7.71
N LEU A 17 3.79 3.11 -6.71
CA LEU A 17 5.02 3.83 -6.39
C LEU A 17 6.02 3.77 -7.54
N GLU A 18 6.18 2.60 -8.16
CA GLU A 18 7.01 2.41 -9.35
C GLU A 18 6.52 3.25 -10.53
N TYR A 19 5.21 3.26 -10.78
CA TYR A 19 4.61 4.09 -11.82
C TYR A 19 4.92 5.58 -11.63
N TRP A 20 4.71 6.12 -10.42
CA TRP A 20 5.00 7.53 -10.13
C TRP A 20 6.50 7.83 -10.15
N HIS A 21 7.34 6.88 -9.78
CA HIS A 21 8.78 7.04 -9.91
C HIS A 21 9.18 7.20 -11.38
N ARG A 22 8.73 6.31 -12.25
CA ARG A 22 9.05 6.36 -13.70
C ARG A 22 8.48 7.58 -14.39
N THR A 23 7.28 8.02 -14.04
CA THR A 23 6.59 9.09 -14.76
C THR A 23 6.83 10.48 -14.17
N ARG A 24 7.23 10.58 -12.89
CA ARG A 24 7.36 11.84 -12.16
C ARG A 24 8.70 12.00 -11.44
N GLY A 25 9.56 10.98 -11.47
CA GLY A 25 10.82 10.97 -10.72
C GLY A 25 10.65 10.96 -9.19
N TRP A 26 9.47 10.64 -8.68
CA TRP A 26 9.21 10.70 -7.25
C TRP A 26 9.90 9.57 -6.49
N THR A 27 10.37 9.90 -5.31
CA THR A 27 10.84 8.95 -4.30
C THR A 27 10.02 9.09 -3.04
N PHE A 28 9.96 8.03 -2.21
CA PHE A 28 8.99 7.95 -1.14
C PHE A 28 9.63 7.56 0.19
N THR A 29 9.23 8.25 1.25
CA THR A 29 9.22 7.69 2.60
C THR A 29 7.88 7.00 2.80
N VAL A 30 7.89 5.73 3.18
CA VAL A 30 6.67 4.94 3.38
C VAL A 30 6.41 4.73 4.86
N ILE A 31 5.27 5.20 5.33
CA ILE A 31 4.78 4.96 6.69
C ILE A 31 3.85 3.75 6.65
N THR A 32 4.26 2.66 7.29
CA THR A 32 3.52 1.39 7.33
C THR A 32 3.64 0.75 8.70
N ARG A 33 3.02 -0.41 8.91
CA ARG A 33 3.29 -1.22 10.11
C ARG A 33 4.62 -1.93 9.97
N GLU A 34 5.35 -2.05 11.07
CA GLU A 34 6.64 -2.77 11.15
C GLU A 34 6.58 -4.13 10.46
N ALA A 35 5.54 -4.92 10.76
CA ALA A 35 5.34 -6.25 10.19
C ALA A 35 5.18 -6.27 8.65
N PHE A 36 5.01 -5.14 8.00
CA PHE A 36 4.84 -5.04 6.54
C PHE A 36 6.01 -4.34 5.86
N ALA A 37 6.98 -3.83 6.62
CA ALA A 37 8.16 -3.17 6.10
C ALA A 37 8.95 -4.04 5.09
N PRO A 38 9.14 -5.36 5.32
CA PRO A 38 9.89 -6.22 4.40
C PRO A 38 9.37 -6.22 2.95
N VAL A 39 8.06 -6.02 2.74
CA VAL A 39 7.47 -5.94 1.38
C VAL A 39 8.00 -4.76 0.57
N LEU A 40 8.47 -3.72 1.26
CA LEU A 40 8.91 -2.46 0.66
C LEU A 40 10.43 -2.29 0.67
N GLU A 41 11.13 -3.18 1.35
CA GLU A 41 12.58 -3.19 1.36
C GLU A 41 13.12 -3.37 -0.06
N ARG A 42 14.22 -2.72 -0.38
CA ARG A 42 14.84 -2.71 -1.71
C ARG A 42 13.97 -2.21 -2.86
N HIS A 43 12.75 -1.73 -2.60
CA HIS A 43 11.91 -1.17 -3.66
C HIS A 43 12.54 0.16 -4.16
N PRO A 44 12.95 0.28 -5.43
CA PRO A 44 13.80 1.39 -5.90
C PRO A 44 13.29 2.80 -5.58
N PRO A 45 11.99 3.12 -5.72
CA PRO A 45 11.46 4.42 -5.32
C PRO A 45 11.34 4.64 -3.80
N VAL A 46 11.52 3.63 -2.96
CA VAL A 46 11.42 3.77 -1.50
C VAL A 46 12.76 4.14 -0.90
N ARG A 47 12.89 5.39 -0.43
CA ARG A 47 14.10 5.91 0.21
C ARG A 47 14.21 5.51 1.67
N SER A 48 13.08 5.47 2.36
CA SER A 48 13.00 5.11 3.77
C SER A 48 11.65 4.52 4.13
N ILE A 49 11.63 3.70 5.15
CA ILE A 49 10.43 3.07 5.70
C ILE A 49 10.33 3.46 7.16
N VAL A 50 9.19 4.00 7.54
CA VAL A 50 8.84 4.26 8.94
C VAL A 50 7.87 3.16 9.37
N GLY A 51 8.43 2.16 10.06
CA GLY A 51 7.67 1.07 10.66
C GLY A 51 7.00 1.53 11.95
N LEU A 52 5.68 1.39 12.04
CA LEU A 52 4.93 1.68 13.26
C LEU A 52 4.54 0.38 13.94
N ALA A 53 4.88 0.26 15.22
CA ALA A 53 4.47 -0.84 16.08
C ALA A 53 2.95 -0.79 16.31
N LYS A 54 2.37 -1.91 16.73
CA LYS A 54 0.93 -1.97 17.03
C LYS A 54 0.54 -1.01 18.16
N GLU A 55 1.43 -0.82 19.10
CA GLU A 55 1.29 0.06 20.27
C GLU A 55 1.28 1.53 19.89
N ASP A 56 2.06 1.93 18.89
CA ASP A 56 2.13 3.28 18.35
C ASP A 56 0.81 3.72 17.71
N LEU A 57 0.00 2.77 17.33
CA LEU A 57 -1.30 2.99 16.72
C LEU A 57 -2.46 2.95 17.72
N ARG A 58 -2.18 2.82 19.02
CA ARG A 58 -3.20 2.87 20.08
C ARG A 58 -3.33 4.28 20.65
N PHE A 59 -4.57 4.70 20.90
CA PHE A 59 -4.83 5.95 21.62
C PHE A 59 -4.46 5.80 23.11
N PRO A 60 -3.84 6.81 23.76
CA PRO A 60 -3.49 8.15 23.26
C PRO A 60 -2.12 8.26 22.57
N ARG A 61 -1.23 7.25 22.67
CA ARG A 61 0.14 7.24 22.14
C ARG A 61 0.19 7.64 20.64
N GLN A 62 -0.80 7.20 19.90
CA GLN A 62 -0.93 7.52 18.47
C GLN A 62 -0.84 9.02 18.16
N LEU A 63 -1.37 9.89 19.04
CA LEU A 63 -1.35 11.34 18.82
C LEU A 63 0.07 11.90 18.86
N GLY A 64 0.89 11.45 19.83
CA GLY A 64 2.31 11.83 19.92
C GLY A 64 3.08 11.38 18.68
N VAL A 65 2.98 10.10 18.35
CA VAL A 65 3.64 9.53 17.16
C VAL A 65 3.24 10.28 15.87
N PHE A 66 1.97 10.61 15.72
CA PHE A 66 1.51 11.33 14.51
C PHE A 66 1.98 12.77 14.46
N ARG A 67 2.13 13.44 15.61
CA ARG A 67 2.71 14.77 15.71
C ARG A 67 4.19 14.76 15.34
N GLU A 68 4.95 13.85 15.91
CA GLU A 68 6.36 13.64 15.60
C GLU A 68 6.58 13.36 14.10
N LEU A 69 5.78 12.50 13.51
CA LEU A 69 5.84 12.22 12.06
C LEU A 69 5.54 13.46 11.22
N ALA A 70 4.53 14.23 11.60
CA ALA A 70 4.15 15.45 10.87
C ALA A 70 5.23 16.54 10.98
N GLU A 71 5.92 16.62 12.11
CA GLU A 71 7.04 17.54 12.34
C GLU A 71 8.29 17.10 11.58
N ALA A 72 8.68 15.82 11.67
CA ALA A 72 9.84 15.27 10.98
C ALA A 72 9.77 15.38 9.46
N HIS A 73 8.57 15.44 8.90
CA HIS A 73 8.33 15.54 7.46
C HIS A 73 7.63 16.85 7.06
N ALA A 74 7.81 17.91 7.85
CA ALA A 74 7.21 19.21 7.57
C ALA A 74 7.60 19.73 6.17
N GLY A 75 6.61 20.26 5.44
CA GLY A 75 6.81 20.77 4.07
C GLY A 75 6.76 19.69 2.97
N GLN A 76 6.87 18.42 3.31
CA GLN A 76 6.72 17.34 2.33
C GLN A 76 5.24 17.05 2.02
N GLY A 77 4.94 16.64 0.78
CA GLY A 77 3.62 16.17 0.42
C GLY A 77 3.33 14.77 0.97
N VAL A 78 2.11 14.52 1.44
CA VAL A 78 1.68 13.19 1.88
C VAL A 78 0.63 12.58 0.95
N LEU A 79 0.82 11.29 0.64
CA LEU A 79 -0.14 10.46 -0.08
C LEU A 79 -0.78 9.49 0.92
N ASP A 80 -2.03 9.75 1.32
CA ASP A 80 -2.80 8.85 2.17
C ASP A 80 -3.52 7.78 1.33
N LEU A 81 -2.87 6.64 1.11
CA LEU A 81 -3.43 5.48 0.44
C LEU A 81 -4.15 4.51 1.40
N HIS A 82 -4.22 4.84 2.68
CA HIS A 82 -4.96 4.04 3.67
C HIS A 82 -6.41 4.49 3.83
N GLY A 83 -6.67 5.79 3.83
CA GLY A 83 -8.01 6.40 3.79
C GLY A 83 -8.92 6.02 4.95
N THR A 84 -8.39 5.92 6.17
CA THR A 84 -9.16 5.65 7.41
C THR A 84 -9.25 6.88 8.29
N LEU A 85 -10.14 6.85 9.30
CA LEU A 85 -10.23 7.94 10.30
C LEU A 85 -8.88 8.18 10.99
N ARG A 86 -8.11 7.12 11.21
CA ARG A 86 -6.77 7.19 11.81
C ARG A 86 -5.81 8.00 10.94
N THR A 87 -5.72 7.72 9.65
CA THR A 87 -4.83 8.46 8.74
C THR A 87 -5.38 9.85 8.40
N ARG A 88 -6.68 10.08 8.53
CA ARG A 88 -7.24 11.44 8.47
C ARG A 88 -6.75 12.29 9.63
N LEU A 89 -6.67 11.73 10.84
CA LEU A 89 -6.10 12.44 12.01
C LEU A 89 -4.64 12.83 11.76
N LEU A 90 -3.81 11.90 11.24
CA LEU A 90 -2.44 12.23 10.85
C LEU A 90 -2.42 13.35 9.79
N SER A 91 -3.29 13.26 8.79
CA SER A 91 -3.38 14.28 7.74
C SER A 91 -3.80 15.67 8.26
N LEU A 92 -4.56 15.75 9.34
CA LEU A 92 -4.91 17.04 9.99
C LEU A 92 -3.72 17.68 10.69
N LEU A 93 -2.79 16.87 11.18
CA LEU A 93 -1.55 17.35 11.82
C LEU A 93 -0.47 17.68 10.78
N TRP A 94 -0.62 17.26 9.54
CA TRP A 94 0.38 17.37 8.50
C TRP A 94 0.57 18.79 7.99
N LYS A 95 1.81 19.27 7.96
CA LYS A 95 2.19 20.62 7.49
C LYS A 95 2.68 20.56 6.04
N GLY A 96 1.79 20.24 5.11
CA GLY A 96 2.11 20.14 3.69
C GLY A 96 0.90 19.66 2.87
N PRO A 97 1.04 19.58 1.55
CA PRO A 97 -0.05 19.12 0.69
C PRO A 97 -0.43 17.67 0.96
N VAL A 98 -1.73 17.41 1.09
CA VAL A 98 -2.29 16.09 1.35
C VAL A 98 -3.09 15.63 0.14
N LYS A 99 -2.68 14.53 -0.46
CA LYS A 99 -3.46 13.82 -1.48
C LYS A 99 -3.96 12.49 -0.90
N ARG A 100 -5.21 12.16 -1.17
CA ARG A 100 -5.86 11.00 -0.54
C ARG A 100 -6.56 10.13 -1.55
N TYR A 101 -6.38 8.84 -1.39
CA TYR A 101 -7.17 7.82 -2.04
C TYR A 101 -8.62 7.85 -1.57
N ARG A 102 -9.57 7.88 -2.51
CA ARG A 102 -10.99 7.77 -2.21
C ARG A 102 -11.38 6.32 -1.94
N LYS A 103 -11.60 6.00 -0.68
CA LYS A 103 -12.07 4.68 -0.27
C LYS A 103 -13.57 4.58 -0.51
N LEU A 104 -13.99 3.65 -1.36
CA LEU A 104 -15.40 3.38 -1.66
C LEU A 104 -16.06 2.53 -0.54
N GLY A 105 -15.92 2.96 0.72
CA GLY A 105 -16.41 2.21 1.88
C GLY A 105 -17.93 2.23 2.03
N LEU A 106 -18.54 3.39 1.77
CA LEU A 106 -19.99 3.56 1.81
C LEU A 106 -20.65 2.84 0.63
N GLU A 107 -20.09 3.01 -0.56
CA GLU A 107 -20.53 2.35 -1.79
C GLU A 107 -20.52 0.82 -1.63
N ARG A 108 -19.45 0.26 -1.02
CA ARG A 108 -19.39 -1.18 -0.71
C ARG A 108 -20.46 -1.63 0.29
N ARG A 109 -20.73 -0.85 1.34
CA ARG A 109 -21.79 -1.17 2.31
C ARG A 109 -23.16 -1.17 1.67
N LEU A 110 -23.45 -0.17 0.85
CA LEU A 110 -24.72 -0.06 0.14
C LEU A 110 -24.87 -1.14 -0.94
N PHE A 111 -23.76 -1.51 -1.63
CA PHE A 111 -23.74 -2.64 -2.55
C PHE A 111 -24.12 -3.96 -1.83
N LEU A 112 -23.51 -4.25 -0.69
CA LEU A 112 -23.82 -5.46 0.07
C LEU A 112 -25.26 -5.44 0.59
N ARG A 113 -25.72 -4.29 1.14
CA ARG A 113 -27.06 -4.15 1.70
C ARG A 113 -28.14 -4.24 0.60
N SER A 114 -27.85 -3.79 -0.61
CA SER A 114 -28.74 -3.85 -1.77
C SER A 114 -28.65 -5.19 -2.55
N LYS A 115 -27.98 -6.20 -2.01
CA LYS A 115 -27.74 -7.48 -2.70
C LYS A 115 -27.12 -7.31 -4.10
N GLY A 116 -26.19 -6.36 -4.22
CA GLY A 116 -25.43 -6.14 -5.45
C GLY A 116 -26.10 -5.23 -6.49
N ARG A 117 -27.19 -4.54 -6.13
CA ARG A 117 -27.94 -3.65 -7.06
C ARG A 117 -27.31 -2.26 -7.18
N LEU A 118 -26.90 -1.66 -6.06
CA LEU A 118 -26.34 -0.30 -6.02
C LEU A 118 -24.81 -0.32 -6.18
N PHE A 119 -24.26 0.67 -6.89
CA PHE A 119 -22.81 0.92 -7.04
C PHE A 119 -22.01 -0.24 -7.65
N ARG A 120 -22.64 -1.16 -8.38
CA ARG A 120 -21.98 -2.30 -9.01
C ARG A 120 -20.93 -1.87 -10.02
N ASN A 121 -21.26 -0.89 -10.85
CA ASN A 121 -20.38 -0.41 -11.91
C ASN A 121 -19.18 0.35 -11.32
N GLU A 122 -19.42 1.24 -10.36
CA GLU A 122 -18.39 2.03 -9.67
C GLU A 122 -17.37 1.13 -8.95
N LEU A 123 -17.85 0.03 -8.33
CA LEU A 123 -16.99 -0.91 -7.63
C LEU A 123 -16.17 -1.81 -8.56
N ARG A 124 -16.64 -2.03 -9.80
CA ARG A 124 -15.96 -2.86 -10.80
C ARG A 124 -15.09 -2.08 -11.77
N LEU A 125 -15.30 -0.76 -11.86
CA LEU A 125 -14.66 0.09 -12.85
C LEU A 125 -13.13 0.02 -12.80
N TRP A 126 -12.57 0.08 -11.58
CA TRP A 126 -11.13 0.13 -11.36
C TRP A 126 -10.67 -0.93 -10.35
N ASN A 127 -9.50 -1.54 -10.60
CA ASN A 127 -8.83 -2.37 -9.61
C ASN A 127 -8.22 -1.52 -8.48
N VAL A 128 -7.68 -2.17 -7.45
CA VAL A 128 -7.16 -1.47 -6.26
C VAL A 128 -5.98 -0.55 -6.59
N PRO A 129 -4.93 -0.98 -7.32
CA PRO A 129 -3.85 -0.09 -7.75
C PRO A 129 -4.34 1.12 -8.57
N GLN A 130 -5.28 0.92 -9.49
CA GLN A 130 -5.86 2.03 -10.26
C GLN A 130 -6.57 3.05 -9.36
N ARG A 131 -7.29 2.58 -8.33
CA ARG A 131 -7.90 3.47 -7.33
C ARG A 131 -6.87 4.23 -6.50
N TYR A 132 -5.71 3.61 -6.20
CA TYR A 132 -4.61 4.31 -5.53
C TYR A 132 -4.03 5.40 -6.43
N ALA A 133 -3.83 5.10 -7.72
CA ALA A 133 -3.33 6.07 -8.68
C ALA A 133 -4.24 7.31 -8.78
N LEU A 134 -5.56 7.16 -8.65
CA LEU A 134 -6.52 8.26 -8.61
C LEU A 134 -6.37 9.23 -7.40
N ALA A 135 -5.49 8.94 -6.45
CA ALA A 135 -5.09 9.94 -5.46
C ALA A 135 -4.31 11.11 -6.08
N VAL A 136 -3.70 10.88 -7.22
CA VAL A 136 -2.83 11.84 -7.94
C VAL A 136 -3.30 12.10 -9.36
N GLU A 137 -3.68 11.04 -10.08
CA GLU A 137 -4.05 11.08 -11.49
C GLU A 137 -5.53 11.43 -11.67
N ALA A 138 -5.85 12.21 -12.69
CA ALA A 138 -7.25 12.50 -13.07
C ALA A 138 -7.93 11.25 -13.67
N THR A 139 -7.19 10.45 -14.42
CA THR A 139 -7.59 9.15 -14.97
C THR A 139 -6.57 8.09 -14.58
N PRO A 140 -7.01 6.88 -14.18
CA PRO A 140 -6.06 5.87 -13.74
C PRO A 140 -5.28 5.30 -14.92
N PRO A 141 -3.99 5.01 -14.72
CA PRO A 141 -3.17 4.33 -15.71
C PRO A 141 -3.71 2.95 -16.08
N PRO A 142 -3.28 2.37 -17.21
CA PRO A 142 -3.57 0.98 -17.55
C PRO A 142 -3.13 0.01 -16.46
N ARG A 143 -3.86 -1.09 -16.27
CA ARG A 143 -3.57 -2.10 -15.23
C ARG A 143 -2.13 -2.63 -15.33
N ALA A 144 -1.65 -2.87 -16.55
CA ALA A 144 -0.30 -3.36 -16.81
C ALA A 144 0.81 -2.42 -16.32
N ALA A 145 0.54 -1.10 -16.25
CA ALA A 145 1.49 -0.11 -15.75
C ALA A 145 1.58 -0.05 -14.22
N LEU A 146 0.68 -0.74 -13.51
CA LEU A 146 0.53 -0.72 -12.06
C LEU A 146 0.69 -2.11 -11.42
N LEU A 147 1.36 -3.02 -12.12
CA LEU A 147 1.60 -4.38 -11.58
C LEU A 147 2.47 -4.28 -10.32
N PRO A 148 2.03 -4.87 -9.21
CA PRO A 148 2.83 -4.89 -8.00
C PRO A 148 4.07 -5.76 -8.19
N HIS A 149 5.17 -5.34 -7.58
CA HIS A 149 6.43 -6.07 -7.60
C HIS A 149 7.07 -6.03 -6.21
N ILE A 150 7.59 -7.18 -5.76
CA ILE A 150 8.37 -7.31 -4.53
C ILE A 150 9.81 -7.60 -4.93
N TRP A 151 10.73 -6.80 -4.43
CA TRP A 151 12.15 -6.93 -4.70
C TRP A 151 12.81 -7.83 -3.64
N LEU A 152 13.28 -8.97 -4.06
CA LEU A 152 13.92 -9.95 -3.21
C LEU A 152 15.45 -9.81 -3.30
N SER A 153 16.15 -10.10 -2.22
CA SER A 153 17.60 -10.30 -2.22
C SER A 153 17.97 -11.64 -2.82
N ASP A 154 19.24 -11.78 -3.23
CA ASP A 154 19.78 -13.06 -3.68
C ASP A 154 19.65 -14.14 -2.61
N GLU A 155 19.75 -13.78 -1.33
CA GLU A 155 19.59 -14.72 -0.21
C GLU A 155 18.16 -15.19 -0.07
N GLU A 156 17.18 -14.29 -0.16
CA GLU A 156 15.76 -14.64 -0.14
C GLU A 156 15.38 -15.52 -1.34
N ILE A 157 15.93 -15.22 -2.52
CA ILE A 157 15.75 -16.05 -3.72
C ILE A 157 16.34 -17.44 -3.49
N ARG A 158 17.58 -17.55 -3.00
CA ARG A 158 18.20 -18.84 -2.68
C ARG A 158 17.42 -19.62 -1.62
N GLN A 159 16.94 -18.94 -0.58
CA GLN A 159 16.11 -19.57 0.45
C GLN A 159 14.80 -20.10 -0.13
N GLY A 160 14.14 -19.31 -0.97
CA GLY A 160 12.92 -19.74 -1.67
C GLY A 160 13.16 -20.96 -2.56
N GLN A 161 14.28 -21.01 -3.30
CA GLN A 161 14.69 -22.14 -4.11
C GLN A 161 14.89 -23.41 -3.26
N ARG A 162 15.65 -23.31 -2.15
CA ARG A 162 15.83 -24.44 -1.22
C ARG A 162 14.51 -24.98 -0.65
N LEU A 163 13.58 -24.09 -0.33
CA LEU A 163 12.26 -24.49 0.15
C LEU A 163 11.46 -25.21 -0.94
N LEU A 164 11.56 -24.77 -2.19
CA LEU A 164 10.91 -25.46 -3.33
C LEU A 164 11.51 -26.84 -3.58
N GLU A 165 12.83 -27.01 -3.47
CA GLU A 165 13.54 -28.28 -3.60
C GLU A 165 13.14 -29.31 -2.52
N GLN A 166 12.73 -28.85 -1.34
CA GLN A 166 12.26 -29.71 -0.24
C GLN A 166 10.79 -30.16 -0.42
N LEU A 167 10.08 -29.61 -1.37
CA LEU A 167 8.72 -30.06 -1.65
C LEU A 167 8.77 -31.43 -2.35
N PRO A 168 7.85 -32.38 -1.98
CA PRO A 168 7.79 -33.68 -2.65
C PRO A 168 7.54 -33.46 -4.13
N ASP A 169 8.44 -33.98 -4.96
CA ASP A 169 8.35 -33.90 -6.41
C ASP A 169 7.13 -34.70 -6.87
N LYS A 170 6.07 -34.00 -7.25
CA LYS A 170 4.93 -34.56 -7.97
C LYS A 170 5.23 -34.41 -9.45
N ALA A 171 5.88 -35.40 -10.01
CA ALA A 171 6.33 -35.48 -11.40
C ALA A 171 5.52 -34.58 -12.37
N GLY A 172 6.16 -33.55 -12.88
CA GLY A 172 5.66 -32.72 -13.96
C GLY A 172 4.57 -31.69 -13.62
N THR A 173 4.19 -31.53 -12.35
CA THR A 173 3.21 -30.51 -11.95
C THR A 173 3.92 -29.36 -11.24
N PRO A 174 3.87 -28.11 -11.74
CA PRO A 174 4.48 -26.98 -11.05
C PRO A 174 3.82 -26.77 -9.67
N PRO A 175 4.61 -26.44 -8.63
CA PRO A 175 4.07 -26.17 -7.30
C PRO A 175 3.09 -24.99 -7.35
N ILE A 176 1.88 -25.18 -6.81
CA ILE A 176 0.89 -24.13 -6.67
C ILE A 176 0.84 -23.74 -5.19
N ALA A 177 1.19 -22.50 -4.87
CA ALA A 177 0.99 -21.94 -3.55
C ALA A 177 -0.47 -21.47 -3.43
N LEU A 178 -1.22 -22.08 -2.52
CA LEU A 178 -2.54 -21.61 -2.11
C LEU A 178 -2.39 -20.76 -0.85
N HIS A 179 -2.93 -19.57 -0.90
CA HIS A 179 -2.94 -18.63 0.21
C HIS A 179 -4.35 -18.52 0.79
#